data_1f04991f1874514357eb5b6d73629d00
#
_entry.id   1f04991f1874514357eb5b6d73629d00
#
_cell.length_a   1.000
_cell.length_b   1.000
_cell.length_c   1.000
_cell.angle_alpha   90.00
_cell.angle_beta   90.00
_cell.angle_gamma   90.00
#
_symmetry.space_group_name_H-M   'P 1'
#
loop_
_entity.id
_entity.type
_entity.pdbx_description
1 polymer ?
#
loop_
_entity_poly.entity_id
_entity_poly.type
_entity_poly.pdbx_seq_one_letter_code
_entity_poly.pdbx_strand_id
1 'polypeptide(L)'
;LLQDQVPGLQFKQDDQWCKVPADPGSLIINLGDLVQVWSNDSYRSPLHRVLANSEEERFSAAFFMNPVVTTDCAPLLGDKPRYRTLNWGEYRSKRAAGDFVNLGEEIQVDNYRI
;
A
#
# COMPACT_ATOMS: atom_id res chain seq x y z
N LEU A 1 7.23 4.19 7.63
CA LEU A 1 8.53 3.60 7.32
C LEU A 1 9.64 4.50 7.84
N LEU A 2 10.53 3.95 8.64
CA LEU A 2 11.83 4.52 8.97
C LEU A 2 12.86 3.88 8.03
N GLN A 3 13.80 4.66 7.51
CA GLN A 3 14.91 4.16 6.69
C GLN A 3 16.22 4.84 7.07
N ASP A 4 17.33 4.17 6.76
CA ASP A 4 18.66 4.77 6.84
C ASP A 4 18.90 5.77 5.68
N GLN A 5 20.14 6.23 5.54
CA GLN A 5 20.53 7.18 4.48
C GLN A 5 20.72 6.55 3.09
N VAL A 6 20.61 5.22 2.97
CA VAL A 6 20.79 4.56 1.68
C VAL A 6 19.49 4.60 0.88
N PRO A 7 19.45 5.27 -0.28
CA PRO A 7 18.24 5.39 -1.09
C PRO A 7 17.86 4.04 -1.72
N GLY A 8 16.59 3.87 -2.05
CA GLY A 8 16.12 2.64 -2.72
C GLY A 8 14.62 2.62 -2.91
N LEU A 9 13.88 3.32 -2.05
CA LEU A 9 12.43 3.39 -2.18
C LEU A 9 12.02 4.26 -3.36
N GLN A 10 11.09 3.76 -4.16
CA GLN A 10 10.46 4.48 -5.25
C GLN A 10 8.94 4.29 -5.20
N PHE A 11 8.21 5.28 -5.65
CA PHE A 11 6.76 5.21 -5.90
C PHE A 11 6.46 5.58 -7.35
N LYS A 12 5.33 5.06 -7.87
CA LYS A 12 4.91 5.33 -9.25
C LYS A 12 3.90 6.48 -9.26
N GLN A 13 4.20 7.51 -10.03
CA GLN A 13 3.31 8.64 -10.28
C GLN A 13 3.32 8.94 -11.79
N ASP A 14 2.14 9.08 -12.39
CA ASP A 14 1.97 9.38 -13.81
C ASP A 14 2.84 8.49 -14.73
N ASP A 15 2.82 7.19 -14.45
CA ASP A 15 3.63 6.15 -15.11
C ASP A 15 5.15 6.28 -14.95
N GLN A 16 5.63 7.20 -14.16
CA GLN A 16 7.05 7.37 -13.86
C GLN A 16 7.41 6.89 -12.45
N TRP A 17 8.60 6.31 -12.31
CA TRP A 17 9.15 5.94 -11.03
C TRP A 17 9.89 7.12 -10.39
N CYS A 18 9.34 7.64 -9.31
CA CYS A 18 9.90 8.73 -8.52
C CYS A 18 10.69 8.17 -7.35
N LYS A 19 11.90 8.67 -7.13
CA LYS A 19 12.72 8.30 -5.96
C LYS A 19 12.19 9.01 -4.71
N VAL A 20 12.12 8.27 -3.61
CA VAL A 20 11.91 8.87 -2.28
C VAL A 20 13.27 9.21 -1.69
N PRO A 21 13.54 10.46 -1.33
CA PRO A 21 14.79 10.82 -0.66
C PRO A 21 15.00 10.02 0.62
N ALA A 22 16.23 9.59 0.85
CA ALA A 22 16.63 8.98 2.11
C ALA A 22 17.12 10.09 3.04
N ASP A 23 16.18 10.70 3.77
CA ASP A 23 16.46 11.80 4.71
C ASP A 23 16.52 11.24 6.13
N PRO A 24 17.72 11.19 6.75
CA PRO A 24 17.88 10.66 8.10
C PRO A 24 17.04 11.43 9.12
N GLY A 25 16.34 10.68 9.97
CA GLY A 25 15.45 11.24 10.99
C GLY A 25 14.06 11.61 10.50
N SER A 26 13.75 11.43 9.22
CA SER A 26 12.41 11.57 8.69
C SER A 26 11.62 10.25 8.77
N LEU A 27 10.29 10.35 8.78
CA LEU A 27 9.38 9.23 8.64
C LEU A 27 8.62 9.35 7.31
N ILE A 28 8.61 8.25 6.56
CA ILE A 28 7.81 8.17 5.34
C ILE A 28 6.47 7.54 5.69
N ILE A 29 5.39 8.26 5.40
CA ILE A 29 4.02 7.77 5.53
C ILE A 29 3.55 7.35 4.15
N ASN A 30 3.24 6.07 4.00
CA ASN A 30 2.68 5.50 2.79
C ASN A 30 1.21 5.15 3.02
N LEU A 31 0.33 5.76 2.23
CA LEU A 31 -1.11 5.49 2.31
C LEU A 31 -1.41 4.18 1.58
N GLY A 32 -1.96 3.21 2.31
CA GLY A 32 -2.31 1.91 1.75
C GLY A 32 -3.75 1.85 1.22
N ASP A 33 -4.11 0.68 0.71
CA ASP A 33 -5.38 0.38 0.05
C ASP A 33 -6.61 0.75 0.88
N LEU A 34 -6.56 0.57 2.21
CA LEU A 34 -7.69 0.94 3.07
C LEU A 34 -7.94 2.44 3.12
N VAL A 35 -6.89 3.25 3.12
CA VAL A 35 -7.04 4.70 3.08
C VAL A 35 -7.66 5.12 1.74
N GLN A 36 -7.30 4.45 0.65
CA GLN A 36 -7.93 4.67 -0.66
C GLN A 36 -9.42 4.35 -0.62
N VAL A 37 -9.82 3.22 -0.06
CA VAL A 37 -11.24 2.85 0.09
C VAL A 37 -11.97 3.84 1.01
N TRP A 38 -11.47 4.06 2.22
CA TRP A 38 -12.11 4.95 3.20
C TRP A 38 -12.27 6.38 2.70
N SER A 39 -11.26 6.88 1.99
CA SER A 39 -11.28 8.22 1.41
C SER A 39 -12.08 8.31 0.11
N ASN A 40 -12.61 7.19 -0.38
CA ASN A 40 -13.36 7.11 -1.64
C ASN A 40 -12.59 7.71 -2.82
N ASP A 41 -11.29 7.34 -2.93
CA ASP A 41 -10.30 7.84 -3.91
C ASP A 41 -9.81 9.29 -3.72
N SER A 42 -10.17 9.96 -2.62
CA SER A 42 -9.56 11.27 -2.33
C SER A 42 -8.04 11.14 -2.09
N TYR A 43 -7.62 9.98 -1.59
CA TYR A 43 -6.22 9.55 -1.50
C TYR A 43 -6.08 8.21 -2.20
N ARG A 44 -4.99 8.02 -2.94
CA ARG A 44 -4.71 6.77 -3.62
C ARG A 44 -3.48 6.09 -3.02
N SER A 45 -3.54 4.76 -2.97
CA SER A 45 -2.39 3.92 -2.62
C SER A 45 -1.42 3.88 -3.81
N PRO A 46 -0.21 4.44 -3.69
CA PRO A 46 0.73 4.42 -4.80
C PRO A 46 1.41 3.07 -4.92
N LEU A 47 1.59 2.59 -6.15
CA LEU A 47 2.48 1.48 -6.41
C LEU A 47 3.90 1.90 -6.01
N HIS A 48 4.59 1.06 -5.25
CA HIS A 48 5.93 1.36 -4.76
C HIS A 48 6.81 0.11 -4.80
N ARG A 49 8.11 0.35 -4.83
CA ARG A 49 9.12 -0.70 -4.82
C ARG A 49 10.38 -0.25 -4.12
N VAL A 50 11.21 -1.21 -3.75
CA VAL A 50 12.58 -0.96 -3.31
C VAL A 50 13.52 -1.55 -4.33
N LEU A 51 14.48 -0.75 -4.81
CA LEU A 51 15.52 -1.23 -5.71
C LEU A 51 16.55 -2.02 -4.92
N ALA A 52 16.98 -3.14 -5.50
CA ALA A 52 18.14 -3.86 -4.98
C ALA A 52 19.40 -2.98 -5.10
N ASN A 53 20.27 -3.08 -4.09
CA ASN A 53 21.54 -2.39 -4.04
C ASN A 53 22.63 -3.42 -3.73
N SER A 54 23.69 -3.43 -4.51
CA SER A 54 24.82 -4.33 -4.35
C SER A 54 26.07 -3.65 -3.76
N GLU A 55 26.03 -2.34 -3.57
CA GLU A 55 27.18 -1.55 -3.14
C GLU A 55 27.17 -1.25 -1.64
N GLU A 56 26.00 -1.04 -1.07
CA GLU A 56 25.81 -0.68 0.33
C GLU A 56 24.68 -1.47 0.98
N GLU A 57 24.83 -1.83 2.24
CA GLU A 57 23.72 -2.38 3.02
C GLU A 57 22.68 -1.29 3.29
N ARG A 58 21.41 -1.65 3.11
CA ARG A 58 20.28 -0.77 3.36
C ARG A 58 19.35 -1.37 4.41
N PHE A 59 19.02 -0.58 5.42
CA PHE A 59 18.09 -0.96 6.47
C PHE A 59 16.86 -0.07 6.46
N SER A 60 15.71 -0.69 6.67
CA SER A 60 14.47 0.04 6.89
C SER A 60 13.54 -0.75 7.80
N ALA A 61 12.71 -0.04 8.57
CA ALA A 61 11.71 -0.60 9.46
C ALA A 61 10.33 -0.08 9.04
N ALA A 62 9.46 -1.00 8.62
CA ALA A 62 8.09 -0.67 8.27
C ALA A 62 7.15 -0.98 9.46
N PHE A 63 6.30 -0.02 9.79
CA PHE A 63 5.18 -0.22 10.71
C PHE A 63 3.88 -0.17 9.92
N PHE A 64 3.06 -1.21 10.03
CA PHE A 64 1.77 -1.29 9.37
C PHE A 64 0.64 -1.10 10.39
N MET A 65 -0.10 -0.01 10.24
CA MET A 65 -1.32 0.21 11.00
C MET A 65 -2.50 -0.41 10.26
N ASN A 66 -3.06 -1.47 10.82
CA ASN A 66 -4.17 -2.20 10.23
C ASN A 66 -5.36 -2.22 11.19
N PRO A 67 -6.61 -2.25 10.69
CA PRO A 67 -7.78 -2.50 11.54
C PRO A 67 -7.81 -3.95 12.02
N VAL A 68 -8.74 -4.24 12.91
CA VAL A 68 -9.01 -5.61 13.33
C VAL A 68 -9.46 -6.43 12.11
N VAL A 69 -9.05 -7.69 12.06
CA VAL A 69 -9.29 -8.59 10.91
C VAL A 69 -10.77 -8.79 10.57
N THR A 70 -11.66 -8.62 11.54
CA THR A 70 -13.12 -8.72 11.34
C THR A 70 -13.77 -7.43 10.86
N THR A 71 -12.98 -6.37 10.61
CA THR A 71 -13.52 -5.06 10.21
C THR A 71 -14.02 -5.09 8.78
N ASP A 72 -15.25 -4.62 8.60
CA ASP A 72 -15.80 -4.29 7.29
C ASP A 72 -15.43 -2.86 6.92
N CYS A 73 -14.82 -2.70 5.77
CA CYS A 73 -14.29 -1.44 5.28
C CYS A 73 -15.10 -0.97 4.08
N ALA A 74 -15.65 0.23 4.19
CA ALA A 74 -16.41 0.89 3.14
C ALA A 74 -15.99 2.36 3.02
N PRO A 75 -16.31 3.06 1.92
CA PRO A 75 -16.06 4.49 1.80
C PRO A 75 -16.72 5.27 2.94
N LEU A 76 -15.96 6.18 3.54
CA LEU A 76 -16.40 7.05 4.63
C LEU A 76 -16.65 8.49 4.14
N LEU A 77 -16.15 8.83 2.95
CA LEU A 77 -16.22 10.17 2.37
C LEU A 77 -16.99 10.14 1.04
N GLY A 78 -17.68 11.24 0.77
CA GLY A 78 -18.43 11.45 -0.47
C GLY A 78 -19.82 10.80 -0.48
N ASP A 79 -20.70 11.34 -1.32
CA ASP A 79 -22.11 10.93 -1.39
C ASP A 79 -22.34 9.68 -2.25
N LYS A 80 -21.40 9.35 -3.11
CA LYS A 80 -21.48 8.20 -4.01
C LYS A 80 -20.30 7.28 -3.76
N PRO A 81 -20.53 6.10 -3.15
CA PRO A 81 -19.45 5.14 -2.91
C PRO A 81 -18.90 4.62 -4.23
N ARG A 82 -17.58 4.55 -4.33
CA ARG A 82 -16.85 3.96 -5.47
C ARG A 82 -16.45 2.52 -5.24
N TYR A 83 -16.57 2.06 -3.99
CA TYR A 83 -16.21 0.72 -3.57
C TYR A 83 -17.38 0.07 -2.84
N ARG A 84 -17.59 -1.21 -3.11
CA ARG A 84 -18.39 -2.07 -2.23
C ARG A 84 -17.64 -2.34 -0.94
N THR A 85 -18.37 -2.65 0.11
CA THR A 85 -17.77 -3.06 1.38
C THR A 85 -16.86 -4.27 1.19
N LEU A 86 -15.68 -4.22 1.77
CA LEU A 86 -14.74 -5.34 1.83
C LEU A 86 -14.45 -5.72 3.28
N ASN A 87 -14.41 -7.02 3.58
CA ASN A 87 -13.93 -7.49 4.86
C ASN A 87 -12.39 -7.52 4.84
N TRP A 88 -11.77 -6.89 5.85
CA TRP A 88 -10.32 -6.73 5.88
C TRP A 88 -9.56 -8.06 5.95
N GLY A 89 -10.03 -8.98 6.78
CA GLY A 89 -9.40 -10.30 6.92
C GLY A 89 -9.45 -11.11 5.64
N GLU A 90 -10.60 -11.13 4.96
CA GLU A 90 -10.75 -11.81 3.68
C GLU A 90 -9.85 -11.19 2.60
N TYR A 91 -9.83 -9.86 2.52
CA TYR A 91 -9.00 -9.15 1.57
C TYR A 91 -7.51 -9.50 1.75
N ARG A 92 -7.02 -9.42 2.98
CA ARG A 92 -5.63 -9.78 3.29
C ARG A 92 -5.31 -11.24 2.97
N SER A 93 -6.21 -12.15 3.30
CA SER A 93 -6.00 -13.58 3.02
C SER A 93 -5.91 -13.86 1.53
N LYS A 94 -6.77 -13.22 0.73
CA LYS A 94 -6.76 -13.36 -0.72
C LYS A 94 -5.49 -12.75 -1.35
N ARG A 95 -5.05 -11.59 -0.86
CA ARG A 95 -3.76 -11.01 -1.31
C ARG A 95 -2.58 -11.90 -0.98
N ALA A 96 -2.49 -12.35 0.25
CA ALA A 96 -1.39 -13.22 0.68
C ALA A 96 -1.33 -14.53 -0.11
N ALA A 97 -2.48 -15.11 -0.47
CA ALA A 97 -2.54 -16.31 -1.30
C ALA A 97 -2.02 -16.06 -2.72
N GLY A 98 -2.27 -14.89 -3.31
CA GLY A 98 -1.71 -14.49 -4.60
C GLY A 98 -0.21 -14.19 -4.53
N ASP A 99 0.21 -13.46 -3.51
CA ASP A 99 1.60 -13.02 -3.37
C ASP A 99 2.60 -14.15 -3.15
N PHE A 100 2.21 -15.18 -2.39
CA PHE A 100 3.14 -16.24 -1.98
C PHE A 100 3.07 -17.52 -2.81
N VAL A 101 1.98 -17.78 -3.49
CA VAL A 101 1.74 -19.07 -4.15
C VAL A 101 1.67 -18.97 -5.67
N ASN A 102 1.60 -17.78 -6.21
CA ASN A 102 1.50 -17.48 -7.65
C ASN A 102 0.39 -18.32 -8.35
N LEU A 103 -0.72 -18.57 -7.64
CA LEU A 103 -1.82 -19.42 -8.09
C LEU A 103 -2.98 -18.64 -8.73
N GLY A 104 -2.72 -17.45 -9.23
CA GLY A 104 -3.76 -16.65 -9.88
C GLY A 104 -3.46 -15.16 -9.84
N GLU A 105 -4.42 -14.36 -10.24
CA GLU A 105 -4.32 -12.90 -10.16
C GLU A 105 -4.40 -12.45 -8.71
N GLU A 106 -3.43 -11.63 -8.31
CA GLU A 106 -3.43 -10.98 -7.01
C GLU A 106 -4.66 -10.06 -6.87
N ILE A 107 -5.43 -10.26 -5.80
CA ILE A 107 -6.58 -9.40 -5.49
C ILE A 107 -6.10 -7.99 -5.17
N GLN A 108 -6.60 -7.02 -5.92
CA GLN A 108 -6.35 -5.60 -5.72
C GLN A 108 -7.61 -4.91 -5.16
N VAL A 109 -7.42 -3.76 -4.53
CA VAL A 109 -8.54 -2.96 -4.05
C VAL A 109 -9.50 -2.55 -5.18
N ASP A 110 -9.00 -2.44 -6.40
CA ASP A 110 -9.80 -2.13 -7.59
C ASP A 110 -10.80 -3.23 -7.95
N ASN A 111 -10.60 -4.47 -7.51
CA ASN A 111 -11.59 -5.55 -7.66
C ASN A 111 -12.87 -5.31 -6.83
N TYR A 112 -12.85 -4.35 -5.91
CA TYR A 112 -14.00 -3.95 -5.09
C TYR A 112 -14.66 -2.67 -5.59
N ARG A 113 -14.27 -2.13 -6.75
CA ARG A 113 -14.96 -0.98 -7.37
C ARG A 113 -16.39 -1.33 -7.79
N ILE A 114 -17.27 -0.33 -7.70
CA ILE A 114 -18.65 -0.37 -8.16
C ILE A 114 -18.72 0.19 -9.58
#